data_406908b40f2bb733136cf1f5cd78204b
#
_entry.id   406908b40f2bb733136cf1f5cd78204b
#
_cell.length_a   1.000
_cell.length_b   1.000
_cell.length_c   1.000
_cell.angle_alpha   90.00
_cell.angle_beta   90.00
_cell.angle_gamma   90.00
#
_symmetry.space_group_name_H-M   'P 1'
#
loop_
_entity.id
_entity.type
_entity.pdbx_description
1 polymer ?
#
loop_
_entity_poly.entity_id
_entity_poly.type
_entity_poly.pdbx_seq_one_letter_code
_entity_poly.pdbx_strand_id
1 'polypeptide(L)'
;HDTCRRQRQMCIRDSINAYQIHCLEFDCIHEGAVVHPMAAILSSLLAHCEEINNLGHHTNGKEFLISLALGVDIASFLGICARGELKFFRPATASGFGAVAALSKIQKFSMEEIHNALGIMYSQTCGNMQSHVEGVPILGLQVGFNAKAALASMDLTKAGFPGPKRVFNGEHGYFKLIENDDYDISYLQE
;
A
#
# COMPACT_ATOMS: atom_id res chain seq x y z
N HIS A 1 -11.18 -24.19 8.60
CA HIS A 1 -12.15 -23.71 7.59
C HIS A 1 -12.63 -22.27 7.84
N ASP A 2 -12.83 -21.85 9.08
CA ASP A 2 -13.30 -20.48 9.39
C ASP A 2 -12.25 -19.40 9.16
N THR A 3 -10.99 -19.66 9.43
CA THR A 3 -9.89 -18.73 9.22
C THR A 3 -9.74 -18.36 7.72
N CYS A 4 -9.80 -19.35 6.84
CA CYS A 4 -9.75 -19.11 5.38
C CYS A 4 -10.98 -18.38 4.83
N ARG A 5 -12.15 -18.54 5.45
CA ARG A 5 -13.36 -17.78 5.10
C ARG A 5 -13.24 -16.33 5.52
N ARG A 6 -12.73 -16.05 6.72
CA ARG A 6 -12.53 -14.69 7.25
C ARG A 6 -11.50 -13.91 6.43
N GLN A 7 -10.37 -14.53 6.11
CA GLN A 7 -9.36 -13.92 5.23
C GLN A 7 -9.91 -13.58 3.84
N ARG A 8 -10.70 -14.47 3.23
CA ARG A 8 -11.33 -14.17 1.93
C ARG A 8 -12.34 -13.01 2.02
N GLN A 9 -13.12 -12.93 3.07
CA GLN A 9 -14.06 -11.82 3.28
C GLN A 9 -13.32 -10.50 3.50
N MET A 10 -12.20 -10.50 4.23
CA MET A 10 -11.37 -9.34 4.43
C MET A 10 -10.76 -8.85 3.11
N CYS A 11 -10.12 -9.73 2.34
CA CYS A 11 -9.51 -9.39 1.05
C CYS A 11 -10.49 -8.87 -0.02
N ILE A 12 -11.77 -9.21 0.04
CA ILE A 12 -12.79 -8.62 -0.84
C ILE A 12 -13.22 -7.27 -0.31
N ARG A 13 -13.41 -7.15 1.00
CA ARG A 13 -13.90 -5.93 1.64
C ARG A 13 -12.93 -4.77 1.52
N ASP A 14 -11.64 -4.99 1.75
CA ASP A 14 -10.61 -3.96 1.60
C ASP A 14 -10.50 -3.46 0.16
N SER A 15 -10.53 -4.36 -0.83
CA SER A 15 -10.48 -3.99 -2.24
C SER A 15 -11.70 -3.17 -2.65
N ILE A 16 -12.89 -3.54 -2.18
CA ILE A 16 -14.12 -2.81 -2.47
C ILE A 16 -14.14 -1.47 -1.74
N ASN A 17 -13.73 -1.42 -0.47
CA ASN A 17 -13.65 -0.18 0.28
C ASN A 17 -12.67 0.81 -0.36
N ALA A 18 -11.49 0.34 -0.78
CA ALA A 18 -10.53 1.18 -1.48
C ALA A 18 -11.08 1.69 -2.82
N TYR A 19 -11.75 0.82 -3.58
CA TYR A 19 -12.44 1.23 -4.79
C TYR A 19 -13.50 2.30 -4.53
N GLN A 20 -14.35 2.12 -3.53
CA GLN A 20 -15.41 3.08 -3.17
C GLN A 20 -14.84 4.44 -2.75
N ILE A 21 -13.70 4.46 -2.07
CA ILE A 21 -13.02 5.70 -1.70
C ILE A 21 -12.50 6.44 -2.93
N HIS A 22 -11.94 5.69 -3.90
CA HIS A 22 -11.21 6.28 -5.03
C HIS A 22 -12.01 6.37 -6.34
N CYS A 23 -13.14 5.68 -6.48
CA CYS A 23 -13.84 5.52 -7.77
C CYS A 23 -14.31 6.83 -8.44
N LEU A 24 -14.46 7.91 -7.68
CA LEU A 24 -14.82 9.24 -8.18
C LEU A 24 -13.66 10.24 -8.13
N GLU A 25 -12.49 9.84 -7.65
CA GLU A 25 -11.28 10.66 -7.48
C GLU A 25 -11.52 11.95 -6.65
N PHE A 26 -12.47 11.90 -5.69
CA PHE A 26 -12.74 12.97 -4.72
C PHE A 26 -12.01 12.80 -3.40
N ASP A 27 -11.24 11.72 -3.27
CA ASP A 27 -10.38 11.47 -2.13
C ASP A 27 -9.14 12.40 -2.15
N CYS A 28 -8.44 12.44 -1.02
CA CYS A 28 -7.30 13.33 -0.85
C CYS A 28 -6.22 13.05 -1.91
N ILE A 29 -5.61 14.11 -2.40
CA ILE A 29 -4.49 14.07 -3.33
C ILE A 29 -3.28 14.80 -2.73
N HIS A 30 -2.08 14.26 -2.98
CA HIS A 30 -0.82 14.96 -2.82
C HIS A 30 -0.31 15.34 -4.22
N GLU A 31 -0.51 16.58 -4.65
CA GLU A 31 -0.23 17.02 -6.01
C GLU A 31 1.23 16.80 -6.44
N GLY A 32 2.19 17.19 -5.60
CA GLY A 32 3.62 17.04 -5.90
C GLY A 32 4.07 15.57 -6.02
N ALA A 33 3.41 14.66 -5.32
CA ALA A 33 3.69 13.23 -5.38
C ALA A 33 2.87 12.51 -6.46
N VAL A 34 1.81 13.11 -6.93
CA VAL A 34 0.80 12.51 -7.83
C VAL A 34 0.28 11.19 -7.25
N VAL A 35 -0.17 11.24 -5.99
CA VAL A 35 -0.74 10.08 -5.28
C VAL A 35 -2.05 10.42 -4.60
N HIS A 36 -2.93 9.43 -4.49
CA HIS A 36 -4.13 9.45 -3.65
C HIS A 36 -3.91 8.45 -2.48
N PRO A 37 -3.21 8.85 -1.42
CA PRO A 37 -2.64 7.88 -0.48
C PRO A 37 -3.69 7.20 0.39
N MET A 38 -4.81 7.86 0.69
CA MET A 38 -5.76 7.39 1.71
C MET A 38 -6.51 6.12 1.31
N ALA A 39 -6.84 5.95 0.03
CA ALA A 39 -7.76 4.89 -0.39
C ALA A 39 -7.25 3.48 -0.03
N ALA A 40 -6.00 3.14 -0.40
CA ALA A 40 -5.42 1.83 -0.06
C ALA A 40 -5.08 1.74 1.44
N ILE A 41 -4.52 2.81 2.02
CA ILE A 41 -4.01 2.80 3.40
C ILE A 41 -5.15 2.72 4.40
N LEU A 42 -6.17 3.58 4.26
CA LEU A 42 -7.30 3.61 5.19
C LEU A 42 -8.11 2.32 5.11
N SER A 43 -8.39 1.82 3.89
CA SER A 43 -9.18 0.60 3.72
C SER A 43 -8.49 -0.63 4.30
N SER A 44 -7.19 -0.79 4.09
CA SER A 44 -6.44 -1.91 4.66
C SER A 44 -6.29 -1.83 6.18
N LEU A 45 -6.02 -0.62 6.73
CA LEU A 45 -5.99 -0.42 8.19
C LEU A 45 -7.34 -0.71 8.84
N LEU A 46 -8.45 -0.19 8.29
CA LEU A 46 -9.78 -0.44 8.82
C LEU A 46 -10.12 -1.93 8.80
N ALA A 47 -9.91 -2.60 7.65
CA ALA A 47 -10.17 -4.02 7.53
C ALA A 47 -9.38 -4.83 8.56
N HIS A 48 -8.10 -4.50 8.74
CA HIS A 48 -7.24 -5.16 9.72
C HIS A 48 -7.69 -4.90 11.16
N CYS A 49 -7.97 -3.64 11.52
CA CYS A 49 -8.41 -3.29 12.88
C CYS A 49 -9.75 -3.93 13.24
N GLU A 50 -10.68 -4.01 12.29
CA GLU A 50 -11.95 -4.70 12.51
C GLU A 50 -11.75 -6.20 12.71
N GLU A 51 -10.83 -6.83 11.98
CA GLU A 51 -10.51 -8.25 12.18
C GLU A 51 -9.95 -8.51 13.58
N ILE A 52 -8.92 -7.76 13.99
CA ILE A 52 -8.30 -7.96 15.31
C ILE A 52 -9.26 -7.60 16.45
N ASN A 53 -10.14 -6.61 16.29
CA ASN A 53 -11.17 -6.28 17.25
C ASN A 53 -12.19 -7.44 17.40
N ASN A 54 -12.56 -8.08 16.30
CA ASN A 54 -13.43 -9.28 16.32
C ASN A 54 -12.77 -10.49 17.00
N LEU A 55 -11.44 -10.51 17.10
CA LEU A 55 -10.66 -11.50 17.82
C LEU A 55 -10.44 -11.13 19.30
N GLY A 56 -11.02 -10.03 19.77
CA GLY A 56 -10.91 -9.55 21.15
C GLY A 56 -9.70 -8.67 21.45
N HIS A 57 -8.96 -8.25 20.41
CA HIS A 57 -7.86 -7.29 20.53
C HIS A 57 -8.36 -5.89 20.17
N HIS A 58 -8.13 -4.91 21.04
CA HIS A 58 -8.60 -3.55 20.80
C HIS A 58 -7.48 -2.66 20.26
N THR A 59 -7.74 -2.04 19.14
CA THR A 59 -6.85 -1.02 18.57
C THR A 59 -7.10 0.32 19.25
N ASN A 60 -6.05 0.97 19.71
CA ASN A 60 -6.11 2.32 20.24
C ASN A 60 -6.24 3.33 19.08
N GLY A 61 -7.18 4.28 19.17
CA GLY A 61 -7.39 5.29 18.13
C GLY A 61 -6.15 6.16 17.85
N LYS A 62 -5.32 6.43 18.85
CA LYS A 62 -4.04 7.14 18.66
C LYS A 62 -3.05 6.32 17.83
N GLU A 63 -2.92 5.03 18.12
CA GLU A 63 -2.07 4.12 17.32
C GLU A 63 -2.55 4.01 15.89
N PHE A 64 -3.88 3.94 15.69
CA PHE A 64 -4.50 3.95 14.36
C PHE A 64 -4.12 5.21 13.57
N LEU A 65 -4.30 6.40 14.15
CA LEU A 65 -3.99 7.67 13.49
C LEU A 65 -2.49 7.83 13.18
N ILE A 66 -1.61 7.39 14.08
CA ILE A 66 -0.15 7.41 13.84
C ILE A 66 0.21 6.45 12.70
N SER A 67 -0.38 5.26 12.65
CA SER A 67 -0.14 4.29 11.59
C SER A 67 -0.65 4.80 10.24
N LEU A 68 -1.82 5.44 10.23
CA LEU A 68 -2.38 6.06 9.04
C LEU A 68 -1.46 7.18 8.51
N ALA A 69 -1.03 8.09 9.39
CA ALA A 69 -0.13 9.19 9.04
C ALA A 69 1.20 8.67 8.46
N LEU A 70 1.81 7.65 9.09
CA LEU A 70 3.02 7.02 8.57
C LEU A 70 2.82 6.42 7.18
N GLY A 71 1.70 5.75 6.95
CA GLY A 71 1.39 5.19 5.64
C GLY A 71 1.27 6.26 4.56
N VAL A 72 0.57 7.36 4.87
CA VAL A 72 0.41 8.51 3.97
C VAL A 72 1.77 9.15 3.67
N ASP A 73 2.62 9.31 4.69
CA ASP A 73 3.95 9.87 4.55
C ASP A 73 4.82 9.03 3.61
N ILE A 74 4.87 7.72 3.81
CA ILE A 74 5.63 6.80 2.95
C ILE A 74 5.12 6.81 1.49
N ALA A 75 3.81 6.79 1.28
CA ALA A 75 3.25 6.84 -0.07
C ALA A 75 3.57 8.17 -0.77
N SER A 76 3.43 9.28 -0.06
CA SER A 76 3.76 10.62 -0.57
C SER A 76 5.24 10.77 -0.84
N PHE A 77 6.09 10.25 0.05
CA PHE A 77 7.54 10.25 -0.13
C PHE A 77 7.96 9.51 -1.43
N LEU A 78 7.44 8.31 -1.66
CA LEU A 78 7.74 7.56 -2.89
C LEU A 78 7.33 8.34 -4.13
N GLY A 79 6.20 9.05 -4.09
CA GLY A 79 5.73 9.87 -5.19
C GLY A 79 6.57 11.14 -5.40
N ILE A 80 7.01 11.82 -4.33
CA ILE A 80 7.87 13.01 -4.41
C ILE A 80 9.24 12.65 -4.98
N CYS A 81 9.78 11.49 -4.63
CA CYS A 81 11.06 11.02 -5.17
C CYS A 81 11.01 10.71 -6.66
N ALA A 82 9.87 10.36 -7.21
CA ALA A 82 9.72 10.00 -8.61
C ALA A 82 9.60 11.24 -9.49
N ARG A 83 10.40 11.34 -10.55
CA ARG A 83 10.47 12.48 -11.48
C ARG A 83 9.99 12.16 -12.89
N GLY A 84 9.99 10.88 -13.25
CA GLY A 84 9.65 10.40 -14.58
C GLY A 84 8.15 10.42 -14.89
N GLU A 85 7.82 10.19 -16.17
CA GLU A 85 6.45 10.03 -16.63
C GLU A 85 5.74 8.86 -15.94
N LEU A 86 4.44 9.03 -15.70
CA LEU A 86 3.57 7.99 -15.15
C LEU A 86 3.28 6.91 -16.21
N LYS A 87 4.01 5.81 -16.17
CA LYS A 87 3.68 4.58 -16.93
C LYS A 87 2.84 3.62 -16.10
N PHE A 88 3.10 3.61 -14.80
CA PHE A 88 2.32 2.88 -13.81
C PHE A 88 1.42 3.85 -13.05
N PHE A 89 0.31 3.34 -12.54
CA PHE A 89 -0.63 4.13 -11.76
C PHE A 89 -0.10 4.32 -10.34
N ARG A 90 0.66 5.38 -10.13
CA ARG A 90 1.35 5.68 -8.86
C ARG A 90 0.42 5.76 -7.65
N PRO A 91 -0.82 6.28 -7.73
CA PRO A 91 -1.77 6.19 -6.63
C PRO A 91 -2.01 4.78 -6.12
N ALA A 92 -1.93 3.77 -6.99
CA ALA A 92 -2.02 2.37 -6.57
C ALA A 92 -0.69 1.82 -6.07
N THR A 93 0.40 1.98 -6.84
CA THR A 93 1.70 1.37 -6.54
C THR A 93 2.32 1.93 -5.27
N ALA A 94 2.43 3.25 -5.11
CA ALA A 94 3.00 3.89 -3.93
C ALA A 94 2.13 3.68 -2.68
N SER A 95 0.79 3.78 -2.80
CA SER A 95 -0.10 3.59 -1.66
C SER A 95 -0.11 2.16 -1.12
N GLY A 96 0.21 1.16 -1.94
CA GLY A 96 0.42 -0.21 -1.48
C GLY A 96 1.57 -0.32 -0.47
N PHE A 97 2.69 0.34 -0.73
CA PHE A 97 3.81 0.41 0.23
C PHE A 97 3.44 1.21 1.47
N GLY A 98 2.71 2.32 1.32
CA GLY A 98 2.16 3.07 2.44
C GLY A 98 1.25 2.21 3.31
N ALA A 99 0.40 1.38 2.71
CA ALA A 99 -0.46 0.45 3.44
C ALA A 99 0.35 -0.59 4.23
N VAL A 100 1.42 -1.16 3.64
CA VAL A 100 2.33 -2.07 4.36
C VAL A 100 3.01 -1.36 5.52
N ALA A 101 3.49 -0.12 5.35
CA ALA A 101 4.11 0.65 6.43
C ALA A 101 3.12 0.88 7.60
N ALA A 102 1.89 1.31 7.30
CA ALA A 102 0.84 1.52 8.27
C ALA A 102 0.47 0.23 9.03
N LEU A 103 0.29 -0.86 8.31
CA LEU A 103 -0.02 -2.18 8.88
C LEU A 103 1.14 -2.71 9.73
N SER A 104 2.39 -2.57 9.28
CA SER A 104 3.58 -2.95 10.03
C SER A 104 3.70 -2.19 11.35
N LYS A 105 3.37 -0.89 11.33
CA LYS A 105 3.38 -0.04 12.52
C LYS A 105 2.37 -0.51 13.57
N ILE A 106 1.12 -0.74 13.15
CA ILE A 106 0.05 -1.14 14.08
C ILE A 106 0.27 -2.56 14.62
N GLN A 107 0.90 -3.43 13.83
CA GLN A 107 1.28 -4.79 14.21
C GLN A 107 2.59 -4.87 15.01
N LYS A 108 3.30 -3.75 15.14
CA LYS A 108 4.60 -3.66 15.85
C LYS A 108 5.65 -4.62 15.27
N PHE A 109 5.70 -4.72 13.96
CA PHE A 109 6.68 -5.54 13.25
C PHE A 109 8.12 -5.10 13.55
N SER A 110 9.02 -6.05 13.66
CA SER A 110 10.46 -5.83 13.68
C SER A 110 10.95 -5.28 12.33
N MET A 111 12.15 -4.71 12.30
CA MET A 111 12.76 -4.22 11.05
C MET A 111 12.91 -5.32 9.99
N GLU A 112 13.19 -6.55 10.42
CA GLU A 112 13.27 -7.69 9.50
C GLU A 112 11.92 -8.02 8.88
N GLU A 113 10.86 -8.06 9.69
CA GLU A 113 9.49 -8.28 9.22
C GLU A 113 9.03 -7.15 8.30
N ILE A 114 9.33 -5.88 8.60
CA ILE A 114 9.03 -4.75 7.73
C ILE A 114 9.71 -4.93 6.36
N HIS A 115 10.99 -5.28 6.32
CA HIS A 115 11.69 -5.54 5.07
C HIS A 115 11.07 -6.70 4.28
N ASN A 116 10.67 -7.78 4.96
CA ASN A 116 10.02 -8.92 4.30
C ASN A 116 8.66 -8.50 3.74
N ALA A 117 7.84 -7.78 4.52
CA ALA A 117 6.53 -7.31 4.08
C ALA A 117 6.61 -6.38 2.87
N LEU A 118 7.54 -5.42 2.87
CA LEU A 118 7.79 -4.54 1.72
C LEU A 118 8.24 -5.33 0.49
N GLY A 119 9.10 -6.33 0.66
CA GLY A 119 9.57 -7.20 -0.42
C GLY A 119 8.45 -8.04 -1.03
N ILE A 120 7.58 -8.60 -0.19
CA ILE A 120 6.42 -9.38 -0.63
C ILE A 120 5.40 -8.46 -1.31
N MET A 121 5.19 -7.25 -0.79
CA MET A 121 4.34 -6.24 -1.43
C MET A 121 4.83 -5.89 -2.82
N TYR A 122 6.14 -5.66 -2.98
CA TYR A 122 6.73 -5.34 -4.28
C TYR A 122 6.46 -6.41 -5.33
N SER A 123 6.51 -7.67 -4.95
CA SER A 123 6.20 -8.81 -5.84
C SER A 123 4.74 -8.87 -6.30
N GLN A 124 3.84 -8.10 -5.68
CA GLN A 124 2.41 -8.04 -6.00
C GLN A 124 1.97 -6.66 -6.49
N THR A 125 2.86 -5.66 -6.47
CA THR A 125 2.55 -4.29 -6.87
C THR A 125 2.04 -4.25 -8.31
N CYS A 126 0.88 -3.65 -8.51
CA CYS A 126 0.22 -3.57 -9.80
C CYS A 126 -0.43 -2.20 -10.02
N GLY A 127 -0.80 -1.96 -11.26
CA GLY A 127 -1.47 -0.73 -11.69
C GLY A 127 -0.75 -0.09 -12.87
N ASN A 128 -1.48 0.25 -13.91
CA ASN A 128 -0.96 0.88 -15.12
C ASN A 128 -1.87 2.01 -15.56
N MET A 129 -1.36 2.88 -16.44
CA MET A 129 -2.08 4.04 -16.93
C MET A 129 -3.03 3.77 -18.08
N GLN A 130 -3.07 2.54 -18.64
CA GLN A 130 -3.94 2.25 -19.78
C GLN A 130 -5.43 2.42 -19.43
N SER A 131 -5.82 2.02 -18.24
CA SER A 131 -7.19 2.22 -17.74
C SER A 131 -7.59 3.68 -17.61
N HIS A 132 -6.63 4.57 -17.29
CA HIS A 132 -6.84 6.01 -17.27
C HIS A 132 -7.06 6.56 -18.68
N VAL A 133 -6.20 6.16 -19.62
CA VAL A 133 -6.30 6.58 -21.03
C VAL A 133 -7.62 6.17 -21.65
N GLU A 134 -8.11 4.97 -21.32
CA GLU A 134 -9.37 4.43 -21.86
C GLU A 134 -10.61 4.85 -21.07
N GLY A 135 -10.45 5.49 -19.91
CA GLY A 135 -11.55 5.95 -19.05
C GLY A 135 -12.40 4.80 -18.49
N VAL A 136 -11.76 3.66 -18.15
CA VAL A 136 -12.48 2.49 -17.64
C VAL A 136 -12.42 2.40 -16.11
N PRO A 137 -13.51 1.92 -15.45
CA PRO A 137 -13.62 1.93 -13.98
C PRO A 137 -12.58 1.12 -13.24
N ILE A 138 -11.84 0.23 -13.92
CA ILE A 138 -10.79 -0.58 -13.32
C ILE A 138 -9.68 0.28 -12.69
N LEU A 139 -9.54 1.55 -13.07
CA LEU A 139 -8.56 2.48 -12.50
C LEU A 139 -8.62 2.49 -10.98
N GLY A 140 -9.78 2.78 -10.40
CA GLY A 140 -9.96 2.79 -8.95
C GLY A 140 -9.76 1.41 -8.31
N LEU A 141 -10.09 0.33 -9.02
CA LEU A 141 -9.90 -1.02 -8.49
C LEU A 141 -8.43 -1.43 -8.40
N GLN A 142 -7.53 -0.82 -9.19
CA GLN A 142 -6.08 -1.03 -9.05
C GLN A 142 -5.58 -0.60 -7.66
N VAL A 143 -6.16 0.44 -7.06
CA VAL A 143 -5.88 0.83 -5.67
C VAL A 143 -6.33 -0.26 -4.71
N GLY A 144 -7.51 -0.84 -4.94
CA GLY A 144 -8.04 -1.95 -4.16
C GLY A 144 -7.18 -3.21 -4.26
N PHE A 145 -6.61 -3.51 -5.42
CA PHE A 145 -5.69 -4.64 -5.58
C PHE A 145 -4.42 -4.46 -4.74
N ASN A 146 -3.89 -3.25 -4.65
CA ASN A 146 -2.71 -2.97 -3.82
C ASN A 146 -3.05 -2.95 -2.32
N ALA A 147 -4.25 -2.52 -1.91
CA ALA A 147 -4.72 -2.66 -0.54
C ALA A 147 -4.79 -4.14 -0.10
N LYS A 148 -5.35 -5.00 -0.94
CA LYS A 148 -5.37 -6.45 -0.75
C LYS A 148 -3.96 -7.04 -0.70
N ALA A 149 -3.08 -6.63 -1.62
CA ALA A 149 -1.69 -7.09 -1.65
C ALA A 149 -0.94 -6.74 -0.37
N ALA A 150 -1.20 -5.56 0.21
CA ALA A 150 -0.62 -5.15 1.48
C ALA A 150 -1.03 -6.08 2.63
N LEU A 151 -2.31 -6.42 2.77
CA LEU A 151 -2.79 -7.38 3.78
C LEU A 151 -2.22 -8.78 3.56
N ALA A 152 -2.19 -9.26 2.32
CA ALA A 152 -1.57 -10.54 1.99
C ALA A 152 -0.06 -10.56 2.32
N SER A 153 0.63 -9.44 2.14
CA SER A 153 2.04 -9.30 2.50
C SER A 153 2.26 -9.41 4.00
N MET A 154 1.36 -8.84 4.81
CA MET A 154 1.40 -8.98 6.26
C MET A 154 1.22 -10.44 6.70
N ASP A 155 0.22 -11.12 6.13
CA ASP A 155 -0.07 -12.51 6.48
C ASP A 155 1.06 -13.46 6.10
N LEU A 156 1.64 -13.29 4.92
CA LEU A 156 2.81 -14.06 4.47
C LEU A 156 4.03 -13.79 5.34
N THR A 157 4.26 -12.54 5.75
CA THR A 157 5.35 -12.20 6.68
C THR A 157 5.16 -12.87 8.02
N LYS A 158 3.96 -12.84 8.60
CA LYS A 158 3.63 -13.55 9.85
C LYS A 158 3.80 -15.06 9.72
N ALA A 159 3.59 -15.62 8.54
CA ALA A 159 3.85 -17.02 8.23
C ALA A 159 5.34 -17.35 8.01
N GLY A 160 6.24 -16.36 8.12
CA GLY A 160 7.69 -16.54 8.01
C GLY A 160 8.23 -16.50 6.59
N PHE A 161 7.45 -16.05 5.59
CA PHE A 161 7.96 -15.90 4.22
C PHE A 161 8.93 -14.72 4.12
N PRO A 162 10.12 -14.90 3.54
CA PRO A 162 11.06 -13.81 3.30
C PRO A 162 10.69 -13.04 2.03
N GLY A 163 10.95 -11.73 2.05
CA GLY A 163 10.87 -10.86 0.88
C GLY A 163 12.24 -10.36 0.43
N PRO A 164 12.39 -9.90 -0.83
CA PRO A 164 13.61 -9.26 -1.30
C PRO A 164 13.89 -7.98 -0.49
N LYS A 165 15.17 -7.73 -0.18
CA LYS A 165 15.58 -6.62 0.71
C LYS A 165 15.78 -5.29 -0.02
N ARG A 166 16.20 -5.33 -1.28
CA ARG A 166 16.53 -4.12 -2.06
C ARG A 166 15.37 -3.68 -2.95
N VAL A 167 14.19 -3.51 -2.32
CA VAL A 167 12.92 -3.25 -3.00
C VAL A 167 12.95 -1.93 -3.80
N PHE A 168 13.55 -0.87 -3.26
CA PHE A 168 13.50 0.45 -3.87
C PHE A 168 14.67 0.72 -4.80
N ASN A 169 15.89 0.39 -4.39
CA ASN A 169 17.14 0.76 -5.08
C ASN A 169 17.88 -0.44 -5.67
N GLY A 170 17.28 -1.61 -5.75
CA GLY A 170 17.86 -2.79 -6.36
C GLY A 170 17.95 -2.67 -7.89
N GLU A 171 18.71 -3.56 -8.52
CA GLU A 171 18.83 -3.64 -9.98
C GLU A 171 17.48 -3.77 -10.69
N HIS A 172 16.53 -4.44 -10.05
CA HIS A 172 15.13 -4.57 -10.48
C HIS A 172 14.18 -4.00 -9.43
N GLY A 173 14.57 -2.89 -8.77
CA GLY A 173 13.79 -2.23 -7.73
C GLY A 173 12.71 -1.29 -8.27
N TYR A 174 11.87 -0.82 -7.35
CA TYR A 174 10.71 0.03 -7.63
C TYR A 174 11.06 1.26 -8.48
N PHE A 175 12.04 2.06 -8.05
CA PHE A 175 12.40 3.27 -8.77
C PHE A 175 12.93 2.99 -10.17
N LYS A 176 13.66 1.89 -10.34
CA LYS A 176 14.23 1.54 -11.64
C LYS A 176 13.20 1.01 -12.62
N LEU A 177 12.32 0.13 -12.18
CA LEU A 177 11.34 -0.51 -13.07
C LEU A 177 10.03 0.27 -13.19
N ILE A 178 9.51 0.81 -12.10
CA ILE A 178 8.20 1.49 -12.08
C ILE A 178 8.34 2.97 -12.38
N GLU A 179 9.39 3.63 -11.87
CA GLU A 179 9.63 5.07 -12.04
C GLU A 179 10.72 5.37 -13.10
N ASN A 180 11.02 4.41 -13.98
CA ASN A 180 11.93 4.55 -15.12
C ASN A 180 13.37 4.96 -14.78
N ASP A 181 13.87 4.67 -13.58
CA ASP A 181 15.16 5.08 -13.06
C ASP A 181 15.34 6.62 -12.97
N ASP A 182 14.25 7.37 -13.06
CA ASP A 182 14.21 8.83 -12.95
C ASP A 182 13.63 9.23 -11.59
N TYR A 183 14.51 9.34 -10.59
CA TYR A 183 14.14 9.61 -9.21
C TYR A 183 15.21 10.37 -8.43
N ASP A 184 14.80 10.99 -7.33
CA ASP A 184 15.68 11.69 -6.40
C ASP A 184 15.28 11.39 -4.95
N ILE A 185 16.19 10.76 -4.21
CA ILE A 185 16.00 10.41 -2.80
C ILE A 185 16.66 11.42 -1.84
N SER A 186 17.14 12.56 -2.31
CA SER A 186 17.80 13.56 -1.47
C SER A 186 16.89 14.12 -0.36
N TYR A 187 15.58 14.08 -0.58
CA TYR A 187 14.57 14.43 0.43
C TYR A 187 14.61 13.58 1.70
N LEU A 188 15.31 12.44 1.71
CA LEU A 188 15.53 11.65 2.93
C LEU A 188 16.61 12.24 3.85
N GLN A 189 17.33 13.25 3.40
CA GLN A 189 18.48 13.81 4.11
C GLN A 189 18.17 15.14 4.82
N GLU A 190 16.96 15.66 4.62
CA GLU A 190 16.43 16.85 5.28
C GLU A 190 15.49 16.47 6.44
#